data_a7f2f0b2495713d8e180ab6edb362ddd
#
_entry.id   a7f2f0b2495713d8e180ab6edb362ddd
#
_cell.length_a   1.000
_cell.length_b   1.000
_cell.length_c   1.000
_cell.angle_alpha   90.00
_cell.angle_beta   90.00
_cell.angle_gamma   90.00
#
_symmetry.space_group_name_H-M   'P 1'
#
loop_
_entity.id
_entity.type
_entity.pdbx_description
1 polymer ?
#
loop_
_entity_poly.entity_id
_entity_poly.type
_entity_poly.pdbx_seq_one_letter_code
_entity_poly.pdbx_strand_id
1 'polypeptide(L)'
;MSSTNRTVKAGPEAAKPAGQPRQQSLKFRTDDLKSSYCNMANATSTREEVVLNFGVNQNWDQPGGQPGELEVDLQHRIIISPFAAKRLSDALAQLMRDYEQRYGSLG
;
A
#
# COMPACT_ATOMS: atom_id res chain seq x y z
N MET A 1 -1.36 -16.90 5.22
CA MET A 1 -0.67 -16.66 5.41
C MET A 1 -0.05 -16.34 5.38
N SER A 2 -0.27 -16.10 5.35
CA SER A 2 0.45 -15.64 5.65
C SER A 2 0.92 -14.99 5.48
N SER A 3 0.83 -14.68 5.33
CA SER A 3 1.44 -14.08 5.43
C SER A 3 1.85 -13.48 5.48
N THR A 4 1.77 -13.21 5.49
CA THR A 4 2.39 -12.66 5.78
C THR A 4 2.95 -12.32 6.12
N ASN A 5 3.02 -12.32 6.23
CA ASN A 5 3.68 -11.82 6.66
C ASN A 5 4.65 -11.65 6.65
N ARG A 6 5.01 -11.63 6.47
CA ARG A 6 5.92 -11.37 6.47
C ARG A 6 6.48 -10.55 6.83
N THR A 7 6.54 -10.25 7.18
CA THR A 7 6.92 -9.47 7.55
C THR A 7 7.78 -8.87 7.98
N VAL A 8 7.86 -8.64 8.44
CA VAL A 8 8.69 -7.97 8.66
C VAL A 8 9.23 -7.82 9.75
N LYS A 9 9.75 -7.93 10.16
CA LYS A 9 10.26 -7.78 11.15
C LYS A 9 11.02 -6.89 11.20
N ALA A 10 10.96 -6.30 11.44
CA ALA A 10 11.54 -5.37 11.47
C ALA A 10 12.63 -5.20 11.89
N GLY A 11 13.29 -4.95 11.63
CA GLY A 11 14.38 -4.73 11.93
C GLY A 11 14.89 -4.28 13.06
N PRO A 12 14.53 -3.53 13.58
CA PRO A 12 15.21 -2.97 14.64
C PRO A 12 15.48 -3.85 15.70
N GLU A 13 15.12 -4.88 15.64
CA GLU A 13 15.46 -5.70 16.53
C GLU A 13 16.79 -5.77 16.77
N ALA A 14 17.54 -5.40 15.93
CA ALA A 14 18.88 -5.43 16.18
C ALA A 14 19.24 -4.72 17.37
N ALA A 15 18.51 -3.84 17.76
CA ALA A 15 18.92 -3.07 18.86
C ALA A 15 18.54 -3.67 20.17
N LYS A 16 18.24 -4.88 20.27
CA LYS A 16 17.90 -5.39 21.47
C LYS A 16 18.89 -5.43 22.47
N PRO A 17 18.61 -5.23 23.67
CA PRO A 17 19.59 -5.26 24.72
C PRO A 17 20.10 -6.64 24.86
N ALA A 18 21.27 -6.72 25.25
CA ALA A 18 21.87 -7.97 25.37
C ALA A 18 21.16 -8.82 26.33
N GLY A 19 21.15 -10.01 26.12
CA GLY A 19 20.60 -10.92 27.05
C GLY A 19 19.12 -10.94 27.19
N GLN A 20 18.46 -10.14 26.44
CA GLN A 20 17.08 -10.13 26.52
C GLN A 20 16.49 -10.16 25.20
N PRO A 21 16.58 -11.17 24.49
CA PRO A 21 16.06 -11.21 23.16
C PRO A 21 14.58 -11.11 23.25
N ARG A 22 14.06 -10.08 22.74
CA ARG A 22 12.72 -9.94 22.75
C ARG A 22 12.20 -10.29 21.43
N GLN A 23 11.36 -11.23 21.28
CA GLN A 23 10.81 -11.56 20.03
C GLN A 23 9.52 -10.89 19.87
N GLN A 24 9.34 -10.15 18.82
CA GLN A 24 8.10 -9.53 18.52
C GLN A 24 7.42 -10.29 17.44
N SER A 25 6.20 -10.69 17.62
CA SER A 25 5.45 -11.32 16.55
C SER A 25 4.37 -10.38 16.12
N LEU A 26 4.07 -10.40 14.83
CA LEU A 26 3.12 -9.52 14.25
C LEU A 26 1.80 -10.23 14.12
N LYS A 27 0.76 -9.67 14.66
CA LYS A 27 -0.55 -10.27 14.58
C LYS A 27 -1.50 -9.28 13.98
N PHE A 28 -2.17 -9.66 12.89
CA PHE A 28 -3.11 -8.77 12.25
C PHE A 28 -4.51 -9.12 12.68
N ARG A 29 -5.24 -8.13 13.14
CA ARG A 29 -6.61 -8.30 13.54
C ARG A 29 -7.49 -7.75 12.44
N THR A 30 -8.42 -8.53 11.98
CA THR A 30 -9.22 -8.18 10.83
C THR A 30 -10.71 -8.05 11.15
N ASP A 31 -11.07 -8.01 12.43
CA ASP A 31 -12.48 -7.94 12.81
C ASP A 31 -13.17 -6.71 12.24
N ASP A 32 -12.48 -5.60 12.18
CA ASP A 32 -13.06 -4.37 11.70
C ASP A 32 -12.52 -3.98 10.33
N LEU A 33 -11.94 -4.91 9.62
CA LEU A 33 -11.36 -4.62 8.35
C LEU A 33 -12.45 -4.36 7.31
N LYS A 34 -12.30 -3.29 6.53
CA LYS A 34 -13.22 -2.97 5.48
C LYS A 34 -12.50 -3.04 4.16
N SER A 35 -13.19 -3.50 3.15
CA SER A 35 -12.59 -3.66 1.82
C SER A 35 -13.29 -2.75 0.83
N SER A 36 -12.53 -2.21 -0.08
CA SER A 36 -13.06 -1.43 -1.18
C SER A 36 -12.24 -1.71 -2.42
N TYR A 37 -12.88 -1.71 -3.56
CA TYR A 37 -12.16 -1.82 -4.81
C TYR A 37 -11.83 -0.42 -5.31
N CYS A 38 -10.59 -0.20 -5.67
CA CYS A 38 -10.16 1.08 -6.24
C CYS A 38 -9.21 0.78 -7.40
N ASN A 39 -9.30 1.54 -8.45
CA ASN A 39 -8.40 1.36 -9.58
C ASN A 39 -7.60 2.60 -9.90
N MET A 40 -7.70 3.63 -9.07
CA MET A 40 -6.93 4.85 -9.25
C MET A 40 -6.48 5.33 -7.89
N ALA A 41 -5.32 5.94 -7.86
CA ALA A 41 -4.82 6.50 -6.63
C ALA A 41 -3.91 7.67 -6.94
N ASN A 42 -3.84 8.62 -6.04
CA ASN A 42 -2.81 9.63 -6.12
C ASN A 42 -2.20 9.80 -4.74
N ALA A 43 -1.06 10.43 -4.70
CA ALA A 43 -0.34 10.61 -3.45
C ALA A 43 0.30 11.98 -3.45
N THR A 44 0.21 12.66 -2.31
CA THR A 44 0.90 13.92 -2.11
C THR A 44 1.54 13.88 -0.75
N SER A 45 2.42 14.82 -0.47
CA SER A 45 3.04 14.81 0.84
C SER A 45 3.45 16.20 1.26
N THR A 46 3.52 16.37 2.55
CA THR A 46 4.25 17.45 3.15
C THR A 46 5.47 16.81 3.80
N ARG A 47 6.18 17.58 4.58
CA ARG A 47 7.34 17.03 5.26
C ARG A 47 6.93 16.02 6.32
N GLU A 48 5.76 16.18 6.90
CA GLU A 48 5.34 15.34 8.02
C GLU A 48 4.42 14.20 7.64
N GLU A 49 3.75 14.30 6.51
CA GLU A 49 2.69 13.34 6.19
C GLU A 49 2.65 12.97 4.73
N VAL A 50 2.26 11.77 4.45
CA VAL A 50 1.96 11.33 3.10
C VAL A 50 0.47 11.04 3.04
N VAL A 51 -0.20 11.62 2.05
CA VAL A 51 -1.64 11.47 1.89
C VAL A 51 -1.90 10.63 0.67
N LEU A 52 -2.59 9.52 0.85
CA LEU A 52 -2.95 8.64 -0.25
C LEU A 52 -4.45 8.72 -0.46
N ASN A 53 -4.85 8.98 -1.68
CA ASN A 53 -6.27 9.02 -2.02
C ASN A 53 -6.57 7.91 -3.01
N PHE A 54 -7.63 7.17 -2.77
CA PHE A 54 -7.97 6.03 -3.59
C PHE A 54 -9.38 6.22 -4.16
N GLY A 55 -9.56 5.83 -5.38
CA GLY A 55 -10.85 5.99 -6.01
C GLY A 55 -11.05 5.12 -7.22
N VAL A 56 -12.13 5.40 -7.91
CA VAL A 56 -12.52 4.63 -9.07
C VAL A 56 -12.65 5.58 -10.25
N ASN A 57 -12.05 5.16 -11.37
CA ASN A 57 -12.21 5.89 -12.61
C ASN A 57 -13.57 5.58 -13.15
N GLN A 58 -14.43 6.57 -13.17
CA GLN A 58 -15.81 6.37 -13.55
C GLN A 58 -16.03 6.25 -15.05
N ASN A 59 -15.08 6.69 -15.84
CA ASN A 59 -15.26 6.74 -17.26
C ASN A 59 -14.49 5.70 -18.04
N TRP A 60 -13.95 4.72 -17.35
CA TRP A 60 -13.04 3.81 -18.01
C TRP A 60 -13.69 3.02 -19.15
N ASP A 61 -14.99 2.79 -19.07
CA ASP A 61 -15.66 2.00 -20.08
C ASP A 61 -16.64 2.80 -20.90
N GLN A 62 -16.57 4.10 -20.92
CA GLN A 62 -17.50 4.90 -21.66
C GLN A 62 -16.90 5.33 -22.96
N PRO A 63 -17.31 4.75 -24.05
CA PRO A 63 -16.67 5.04 -25.32
C PRO A 63 -16.92 6.46 -25.81
N GLY A 64 -17.87 7.10 -25.47
CA GLY A 64 -18.09 8.42 -25.96
C GLY A 64 -17.61 9.52 -25.05
N GLY A 65 -16.75 9.20 -24.13
CA GLY A 65 -16.31 10.19 -23.18
C GLY A 65 -15.57 11.34 -23.83
N GLN A 66 -15.51 12.45 -23.15
CA GLN A 66 -14.84 13.61 -23.67
C GLN A 66 -13.36 13.37 -23.70
N PRO A 67 -12.71 13.59 -24.80
CA PRO A 67 -11.28 13.39 -24.88
C PRO A 67 -10.58 14.31 -23.90
N GLY A 68 -9.62 13.79 -23.23
CA GLY A 68 -8.83 14.60 -22.33
C GLY A 68 -9.46 14.85 -20.98
N GLU A 69 -10.62 14.31 -20.74
CA GLU A 69 -11.26 14.50 -19.46
C GLU A 69 -11.49 13.16 -18.81
N LEU A 70 -10.98 12.96 -17.60
CA LEU A 70 -11.12 11.74 -16.91
C LEU A 70 -11.63 12.05 -15.52
N GLU A 71 -12.73 11.47 -15.15
CA GLU A 71 -13.33 11.76 -13.87
C GLU A 71 -13.03 10.62 -12.91
N VAL A 72 -12.44 10.90 -11.80
CA VAL A 72 -12.11 9.92 -10.79
C VAL A 72 -12.86 10.27 -9.52
N ASP A 73 -13.61 9.33 -9.01
CA ASP A 73 -14.33 9.52 -7.77
C ASP A 73 -13.44 9.04 -6.64
N LEU A 74 -12.85 9.94 -5.90
CA LEU A 74 -11.98 9.59 -4.80
C LEU A 74 -12.83 9.26 -3.58
N GLN A 75 -12.66 8.08 -3.08
CA GLN A 75 -13.54 7.57 -2.04
C GLN A 75 -12.88 7.42 -0.69
N HIS A 76 -11.56 7.25 -0.66
CA HIS A 76 -10.87 7.02 0.59
C HIS A 76 -9.58 7.82 0.65
N ARG A 77 -9.31 8.35 1.81
CA ARG A 77 -8.05 9.05 2.06
C ARG A 77 -7.38 8.42 3.26
N ILE A 78 -6.14 8.03 3.09
CA ILE A 78 -5.35 7.46 4.17
C ILE A 78 -4.13 8.35 4.35
N ILE A 79 -3.88 8.75 5.56
CA ILE A 79 -2.73 9.61 5.86
C ILE A 79 -1.76 8.80 6.69
N ILE A 80 -0.52 8.72 6.25
CA ILE A 80 0.48 7.92 6.93
C ILE A 80 1.75 8.75 7.12
N SER A 81 2.61 8.28 7.99
CA SER A 81 3.88 8.96 8.19
C SER A 81 4.80 8.68 7.01
N PRO A 82 5.80 9.52 6.78
CA PRO A 82 6.74 9.25 5.71
C PRO A 82 7.48 7.93 5.89
N PHE A 83 7.77 7.53 7.13
CA PHE A 83 8.42 6.26 7.35
C PHE A 83 7.52 5.08 6.96
N ALA A 84 6.24 5.18 7.28
CA ALA A 84 5.29 4.14 6.87
C ALA A 84 5.13 4.12 5.36
N ALA A 85 5.17 5.29 4.74
CA ALA A 85 5.07 5.37 3.28
C ALA A 85 6.27 4.71 2.62
N LYS A 86 7.46 4.88 3.20
CA LYS A 86 8.64 4.26 2.63
C LYS A 86 8.54 2.74 2.73
N ARG A 87 8.09 2.23 3.87
CA ARG A 87 7.92 0.80 4.00
C ARG A 87 6.87 0.25 3.04
N LEU A 88 5.79 1.00 2.84
CA LEU A 88 4.76 0.60 1.89
C LEU A 88 5.33 0.58 0.47
N SER A 89 6.10 1.59 0.12
CA SER A 89 6.71 1.66 -1.19
C SER A 89 7.60 0.46 -1.46
N ASP A 90 8.42 0.08 -0.48
CA ASP A 90 9.31 -1.05 -0.64
C ASP A 90 8.52 -2.35 -0.76
N ALA A 91 7.48 -2.49 0.04
CA ALA A 91 6.66 -3.69 -0.01
C ALA A 91 5.94 -3.82 -1.35
N LEU A 92 5.39 -2.71 -1.85
CA LEU A 92 4.72 -2.75 -3.14
C LEU A 92 5.69 -3.05 -4.27
N ALA A 93 6.89 -2.49 -4.21
CA ALA A 93 7.87 -2.74 -5.26
C ALA A 93 8.21 -4.23 -5.32
N GLN A 94 8.41 -4.86 -4.15
CA GLN A 94 8.72 -6.27 -4.12
C GLN A 94 7.55 -7.10 -4.63
N LEU A 95 6.36 -6.77 -4.21
CA LEU A 95 5.18 -7.49 -4.60
C LEU A 95 4.96 -7.40 -6.11
N MET A 96 5.21 -6.24 -6.70
CA MET A 96 5.03 -6.08 -8.14
C MET A 96 6.11 -6.81 -8.92
N ARG A 97 7.33 -6.90 -8.40
CA ARG A 97 8.34 -7.70 -9.07
C ARG A 97 7.93 -9.16 -9.09
N ASP A 98 7.41 -9.66 -7.98
CA ASP A 98 6.98 -11.05 -7.92
C ASP A 98 5.80 -11.30 -8.85
N TYR A 99 4.88 -10.35 -8.90
CA TYR A 99 3.72 -10.44 -9.77
C TYR A 99 4.15 -10.54 -11.24
N GLU A 100 5.06 -9.66 -11.64
CA GLU A 100 5.47 -9.63 -13.04
C GLU A 100 6.30 -10.83 -13.43
N GLN A 101 7.03 -11.41 -12.49
CA GLN A 101 7.72 -12.64 -12.79
C GLN A 101 6.76 -13.77 -13.03
N ARG A 102 5.64 -13.77 -12.32
CA ARG A 102 4.69 -14.86 -12.45
C ARG A 102 3.73 -14.68 -13.61
N TYR A 103 3.31 -13.47 -13.88
CA TYR A 103 2.25 -13.22 -14.84
C TYR A 103 2.67 -12.39 -16.04
N GLY A 104 3.89 -11.86 -16.04
CA GLY A 104 4.36 -11.06 -17.15
C GLY A 104 4.34 -9.57 -16.86
N SER A 105 5.05 -8.85 -17.65
CA SER A 105 5.23 -7.43 -17.45
C SER A 105 3.93 -6.66 -17.65
N LEU A 106 3.70 -5.69 -16.84
CA LEU A 106 2.54 -4.84 -16.98
C LEU A 106 2.79 -3.60 -17.82
N GLY A 107 4.01 -3.37 -18.23
CA GLY A 107 4.26 -2.20 -19.07
C GLY A 107 5.68 -1.70 -19.03
#